data_f718d94d0c6d09f242714fae5771c755
#
_entry.id   f718d94d0c6d09f242714fae5771c755
#
_cell.length_a   1.000
_cell.length_b   1.000
_cell.length_c   1.000
_cell.angle_alpha   90.00
_cell.angle_beta   90.00
_cell.angle_gamma   90.00
#
_symmetry.space_group_name_H-M   'P 1'
#
loop_
_entity.id
_entity.type
_entity.pdbx_description
1 polymer ?
#
loop_
_entity_poly.entity_id
_entity_poly.type
_entity_poly.pdbx_seq_one_letter_code
_entity_poly.pdbx_strand_id
1 'polypeptide(L)'
;MRTPRVLIVSAILLPLSRTAIAEEVTLPAPVLEWSFYILLIFAICVVLGISIFMRGKNSSDETLADLLDEQNPVIHSVRPEDSVTQCIRRMNELKIGAMLVMKENQLIGIFTERDAIIRVLGAGLDPLDTSVSSVMTTNPVWASHTTTLKEAMSIITNQRFRHLPVIKDGKVLGVVSSGDLTHHMVNEQQ
;
A
#
# COMPACT_ATOMS: atom_id res chain seq x y z
N MET A 1 -54.30 -21.08 -22.71
CA MET A 1 -52.99 -20.53 -22.34
C MET A 1 -52.13 -20.46 -23.59
N ARG A 2 -51.83 -19.22 -24.09
CA ARG A 2 -51.08 -19.01 -25.31
C ARG A 2 -49.56 -18.99 -24.97
N THR A 3 -48.79 -19.89 -25.60
CA THR A 3 -47.33 -19.94 -25.51
C THR A 3 -46.72 -18.83 -26.36
N PRO A 4 -45.70 -18.11 -25.89
CA PRO A 4 -45.02 -17.08 -26.70
C PRO A 4 -44.17 -17.72 -27.81
N ARG A 5 -44.32 -17.19 -29.03
CA ARG A 5 -43.57 -17.60 -30.23
C ARG A 5 -42.34 -16.71 -30.34
N VAL A 6 -41.15 -17.31 -30.39
CA VAL A 6 -39.90 -16.61 -30.67
C VAL A 6 -39.48 -16.89 -32.10
N LEU A 7 -39.39 -15.82 -32.94
CA LEU A 7 -38.94 -15.91 -34.32
C LEU A 7 -37.41 -15.71 -34.35
N ILE A 8 -36.66 -16.74 -34.74
CA ILE A 8 -35.25 -16.63 -35.02
C ILE A 8 -35.06 -16.47 -36.51
N VAL A 9 -34.71 -15.24 -36.95
CA VAL A 9 -34.35 -14.97 -38.36
C VAL A 9 -32.86 -15.23 -38.53
N SER A 10 -32.54 -16.32 -39.20
CA SER A 10 -31.15 -16.57 -39.64
C SER A 10 -30.99 -16.09 -41.06
N ALA A 11 -30.20 -15.02 -41.27
CA ALA A 11 -29.83 -14.52 -42.58
C ALA A 11 -28.48 -15.11 -43.01
N ILE A 12 -28.52 -16.14 -43.86
CA ILE A 12 -27.38 -16.54 -44.69
C ILE A 12 -27.84 -16.47 -46.16
N LEU A 13 -27.20 -15.58 -46.92
CA LEU A 13 -27.37 -15.39 -48.36
C LEU A 13 -26.83 -16.60 -49.12
N LEU A 14 -27.67 -17.33 -49.84
CA LEU A 14 -27.34 -17.97 -51.13
C LEU A 14 -28.67 -18.28 -51.85
N PRO A 15 -28.73 -18.09 -53.20
CA PRO A 15 -29.97 -18.22 -53.94
C PRO A 15 -30.16 -19.66 -54.40
N LEU A 16 -31.37 -20.14 -54.31
CA LEU A 16 -32.05 -21.05 -55.26
C LEU A 16 -33.06 -21.95 -54.54
N SER A 17 -34.23 -21.91 -55.11
CA SER A 17 -35.37 -22.81 -54.96
C SER A 17 -36.29 -22.61 -53.75
N ARG A 18 -37.51 -22.25 -54.12
CA ARG A 18 -38.72 -22.22 -53.35
C ARG A 18 -38.96 -23.55 -52.65
N THR A 19 -39.46 -23.41 -51.43
CA THR A 19 -40.02 -24.29 -50.43
C THR A 19 -39.10 -24.50 -49.23
N ALA A 20 -38.87 -23.43 -48.48
CA ALA A 20 -38.43 -23.60 -47.10
C ALA A 20 -39.69 -23.66 -46.24
N ILE A 21 -40.02 -24.85 -45.81
CA ILE A 21 -40.98 -25.10 -44.72
C ILE A 21 -40.31 -24.46 -43.47
N ALA A 22 -40.91 -23.40 -42.95
CA ALA A 22 -40.47 -22.83 -41.70
C ALA A 22 -40.84 -23.87 -40.58
N GLU A 23 -39.86 -24.66 -40.20
CA GLU A 23 -40.00 -25.57 -39.08
C GLU A 23 -39.95 -24.72 -37.78
N GLU A 24 -41.13 -24.51 -37.23
CA GLU A 24 -41.27 -23.80 -35.94
C GLU A 24 -40.72 -24.68 -34.83
N VAL A 25 -39.47 -24.42 -34.46
CA VAL A 25 -38.84 -25.10 -33.27
C VAL A 25 -39.48 -24.51 -32.03
N THR A 26 -40.51 -25.17 -31.54
CA THR A 26 -41.08 -24.88 -30.23
C THR A 26 -40.17 -25.54 -29.15
N LEU A 27 -39.38 -24.72 -28.47
CA LEU A 27 -38.65 -25.19 -27.29
C LEU A 27 -39.66 -25.58 -26.19
N PRO A 28 -39.49 -26.74 -25.54
CA PRO A 28 -40.40 -27.18 -24.50
C PRO A 28 -40.38 -26.20 -23.32
N ALA A 29 -41.56 -25.91 -22.77
CA ALA A 29 -41.79 -24.93 -21.70
C ALA A 29 -40.80 -24.98 -20.50
N PRO A 30 -40.30 -26.13 -20.06
CA PRO A 30 -39.32 -26.18 -18.97
C PRO A 30 -37.96 -25.55 -19.32
N VAL A 31 -37.56 -25.55 -20.61
CA VAL A 31 -36.24 -24.99 -21.01
C VAL A 31 -36.23 -23.47 -20.89
N LEU A 32 -37.36 -22.79 -21.12
CA LEU A 32 -37.44 -21.34 -20.91
C LEU A 32 -37.35 -20.94 -19.44
N GLU A 33 -37.94 -21.69 -18.53
CA GLU A 33 -37.88 -21.41 -17.09
C GLU A 33 -36.46 -21.58 -16.55
N TRP A 34 -35.75 -22.63 -16.95
CA TRP A 34 -34.38 -22.87 -16.50
C TRP A 34 -33.40 -21.79 -17.02
N SER A 35 -33.63 -21.22 -18.20
CA SER A 35 -32.80 -20.16 -18.73
C SER A 35 -32.89 -18.87 -17.90
N PHE A 36 -34.07 -18.54 -17.37
CA PHE A 36 -34.25 -17.42 -16.44
C PHE A 36 -33.48 -17.62 -15.12
N TYR A 37 -33.51 -18.83 -14.56
CA TYR A 37 -32.79 -19.16 -13.34
C TYR A 37 -31.28 -19.10 -13.57
N ILE A 38 -30.79 -19.58 -14.69
CA ILE A 38 -29.35 -19.52 -15.05
C ILE A 38 -28.89 -18.06 -15.21
N LEU A 39 -29.66 -17.21 -15.90
CA LEU A 39 -29.38 -15.78 -16.04
C LEU A 39 -29.44 -15.05 -14.71
N LEU A 40 -30.39 -15.40 -13.84
CA LEU A 40 -30.51 -14.82 -12.50
C LEU A 40 -29.30 -15.19 -11.62
N ILE A 41 -28.91 -16.46 -11.62
CA ILE A 41 -27.73 -16.95 -10.89
C ILE A 41 -26.47 -16.27 -11.41
N PHE A 42 -26.31 -16.14 -12.73
CA PHE A 42 -25.18 -15.45 -13.34
C PHE A 42 -25.15 -13.96 -12.96
N ALA A 43 -26.29 -13.27 -12.99
CA ALA A 43 -26.41 -11.89 -12.54
C ALA A 43 -26.05 -11.73 -11.06
N ILE A 44 -26.51 -12.64 -10.20
CA ILE A 44 -26.17 -12.64 -8.77
C ILE A 44 -24.66 -12.91 -8.57
N CYS A 45 -24.09 -13.85 -9.29
CA CYS A 45 -22.65 -14.14 -9.24
C CYS A 45 -21.80 -12.93 -9.70
N VAL A 46 -22.24 -12.24 -10.76
CA VAL A 46 -21.57 -11.02 -11.25
C VAL A 46 -21.67 -9.91 -10.22
N VAL A 47 -22.86 -9.68 -9.66
CA VAL A 47 -23.06 -8.64 -8.62
C VAL A 47 -22.26 -8.97 -7.36
N LEU A 48 -22.26 -10.22 -6.90
CA LEU A 48 -21.45 -10.65 -5.77
C LEU A 48 -19.95 -10.57 -6.08
N GLY A 49 -19.52 -10.98 -7.28
CA GLY A 49 -18.14 -10.84 -7.73
C GLY A 49 -17.68 -9.38 -7.78
N ILE A 50 -18.52 -8.48 -8.32
CA ILE A 50 -18.26 -7.04 -8.32
C ILE A 50 -18.24 -6.48 -6.89
N SER A 51 -19.16 -6.92 -6.01
CA SER A 51 -19.19 -6.47 -4.62
C SER A 51 -17.98 -6.94 -3.83
N ILE A 52 -17.47 -8.14 -4.09
CA ILE A 52 -16.24 -8.66 -3.49
C ILE A 52 -15.01 -7.91 -4.06
N PHE A 53 -14.99 -7.65 -5.36
CA PHE A 53 -13.92 -6.90 -6.03
C PHE A 53 -13.91 -5.41 -5.62
N MET A 54 -15.09 -4.80 -5.44
CA MET A 54 -15.23 -3.42 -4.93
C MET A 54 -15.09 -3.30 -3.41
N ARG A 55 -14.94 -4.40 -2.70
CA ARG A 55 -14.53 -4.37 -1.30
C ARG A 55 -13.07 -3.99 -1.26
N GLY A 56 -12.83 -2.71 -1.55
CA GLY A 56 -11.51 -2.09 -1.45
C GLY A 56 -10.88 -2.50 -0.14
N LYS A 57 -9.59 -2.81 -0.18
CA LYS A 57 -8.75 -3.02 0.98
C LYS A 57 -9.11 -1.94 1.99
N ASN A 58 -9.75 -2.29 3.10
CA ASN A 58 -10.07 -1.29 4.12
C ASN A 58 -8.74 -0.65 4.55
N SER A 59 -8.68 0.65 4.61
CA SER A 59 -7.52 1.42 5.12
C SER A 59 -7.03 0.93 6.50
N SER A 60 -7.89 0.21 7.23
CA SER A 60 -7.53 -0.48 8.48
C SER A 60 -6.61 -1.70 8.30
N ASP A 61 -6.55 -2.29 7.11
CA ASP A 61 -5.79 -3.52 6.82
C ASP A 61 -4.50 -3.24 6.02
N GLU A 62 -4.29 -1.97 5.65
CA GLU A 62 -3.13 -1.53 4.89
C GLU A 62 -1.88 -1.52 5.75
N THR A 63 -0.78 -2.05 5.19
CA THR A 63 0.47 -2.29 5.90
C THR A 63 1.55 -1.28 5.53
N LEU A 64 2.61 -1.22 6.35
CA LEU A 64 3.80 -0.43 6.05
C LEU A 64 4.50 -0.89 4.75
N ALA A 65 4.36 -2.16 4.37
CA ALA A 65 4.87 -2.64 3.08
C ALA A 65 4.14 -1.97 1.91
N ASP A 66 2.81 -1.90 1.96
CA ASP A 66 2.00 -1.27 0.92
C ASP A 66 2.38 0.22 0.75
N LEU A 67 2.52 0.95 1.85
CA LEU A 67 2.95 2.36 1.84
C LEU A 67 4.35 2.55 1.24
N LEU A 68 5.31 1.69 1.62
CA LEU A 68 6.67 1.77 1.12
C LEU A 68 6.78 1.38 -0.35
N ASP A 69 6.01 0.38 -0.82
CA ASP A 69 5.99 -0.03 -2.22
C ASP A 69 5.48 1.11 -3.13
N GLU A 70 4.51 1.90 -2.66
CA GLU A 70 4.04 3.08 -3.38
C GLU A 70 5.07 4.20 -3.43
N GLN A 71 5.81 4.41 -2.34
CA GLN A 71 6.78 5.51 -2.21
C GLN A 71 8.13 5.18 -2.85
N ASN A 72 8.44 3.89 -3.08
CA ASN A 72 9.74 3.41 -3.54
C ASN A 72 10.91 4.07 -2.77
N PRO A 73 10.99 3.93 -1.44
CA PRO A 73 11.85 4.72 -0.59
C PRO A 73 13.32 4.42 -0.81
N VAL A 74 14.12 5.47 -0.83
CA VAL A 74 15.57 5.36 -0.78
C VAL A 74 16.02 5.32 0.66
N ILE A 75 16.84 4.33 1.04
CA ILE A 75 17.39 4.23 2.39
C ILE A 75 18.52 5.24 2.54
N HIS A 76 18.30 6.28 3.33
CA HIS A 76 19.31 7.27 3.66
C HIS A 76 19.99 6.91 4.97
N SER A 77 21.30 6.70 4.93
CA SER A 77 22.08 6.30 6.09
C SER A 77 23.42 7.03 6.17
N VAL A 78 23.96 7.06 7.39
CA VAL A 78 25.30 7.53 7.72
C VAL A 78 26.04 6.46 8.50
N ARG A 79 27.35 6.57 8.55
CA ARG A 79 28.20 5.72 9.38
C ARG A 79 28.27 6.26 10.82
N PRO A 80 28.53 5.40 11.81
CA PRO A 80 28.66 5.82 13.21
C PRO A 80 29.73 6.90 13.43
N GLU A 81 30.81 6.84 12.68
CA GLU A 81 31.96 7.76 12.76
C GLU A 81 31.77 9.08 12.00
N ASP A 82 30.76 9.20 11.16
CA ASP A 82 30.46 10.44 10.42
C ASP A 82 30.17 11.58 11.43
N SER A 83 30.61 12.80 11.13
CA SER A 83 30.34 13.95 12.01
C SER A 83 28.87 14.38 11.93
N VAL A 84 28.38 14.98 13.01
CA VAL A 84 27.03 15.56 13.06
C VAL A 84 26.84 16.58 11.94
N THR A 85 27.85 17.42 11.66
CA THR A 85 27.80 18.40 10.56
C THR A 85 27.58 17.72 9.22
N GLN A 86 28.28 16.62 8.93
CA GLN A 86 28.10 15.87 7.68
C GLN A 86 26.68 15.30 7.59
N CYS A 87 26.19 14.76 8.68
CA CYS A 87 24.84 14.18 8.76
C CYS A 87 23.77 15.26 8.52
N ILE A 88 23.84 16.40 9.22
CA ILE A 88 22.88 17.52 9.08
C ILE A 88 22.91 18.08 7.65
N ARG A 89 24.10 18.22 7.05
CA ARG A 89 24.21 18.68 5.65
C ARG A 89 23.46 17.75 4.70
N ARG A 90 23.65 16.43 4.83
CA ARG A 90 22.95 15.44 4.02
C ARG A 90 21.44 15.44 4.27
N MET A 91 21.00 15.57 5.53
CA MET A 91 19.58 15.71 5.86
C MET A 91 18.95 16.92 5.16
N ASN A 92 19.64 18.06 5.17
CA ASN A 92 19.17 19.29 4.53
C ASN A 92 19.14 19.17 2.99
N GLU A 93 20.16 18.59 2.38
CA GLU A 93 20.22 18.35 0.93
C GLU A 93 19.10 17.42 0.46
N LEU A 94 18.81 16.39 1.25
CA LEU A 94 17.77 15.38 0.97
C LEU A 94 16.38 15.80 1.45
N LYS A 95 16.26 16.91 2.20
CA LYS A 95 15.02 17.39 2.82
C LYS A 95 14.35 16.34 3.73
N ILE A 96 15.14 15.63 4.51
CA ILE A 96 14.69 14.60 5.45
C ILE A 96 15.02 14.96 6.89
N GLY A 97 14.16 14.61 7.84
CA GLY A 97 14.31 14.90 9.27
C GLY A 97 15.01 13.81 10.09
N ALA A 98 15.41 12.71 9.46
CA ALA A 98 16.10 11.61 10.14
C ALA A 98 17.04 10.86 9.18
N MET A 99 18.12 10.30 9.73
CA MET A 99 19.01 9.37 9.03
C MET A 99 19.23 8.13 9.87
N LEU A 100 19.27 6.98 9.22
CA LEU A 100 19.66 5.73 9.84
C LEU A 100 21.17 5.70 10.07
N VAL A 101 21.59 5.18 11.21
CA VAL A 101 23.00 4.93 11.47
C VAL A 101 23.25 3.44 11.27
N MET A 102 24.04 3.13 10.23
CA MET A 102 24.29 1.77 9.79
C MET A 102 25.75 1.40 9.97
N LYS A 103 25.99 0.18 10.46
CA LYS A 103 27.32 -0.43 10.50
C LYS A 103 27.23 -1.83 9.90
N GLU A 104 28.06 -2.14 8.90
CA GLU A 104 28.08 -3.46 8.24
C GLU A 104 26.70 -3.95 7.79
N ASN A 105 25.89 -3.04 7.21
CA ASN A 105 24.49 -3.27 6.81
C ASN A 105 23.51 -3.56 7.96
N GLN A 106 23.91 -3.34 9.21
CA GLN A 106 23.03 -3.47 10.37
C GLN A 106 22.60 -2.09 10.88
N LEU A 107 21.33 -1.97 11.21
CA LEU A 107 20.79 -0.78 11.86
C LEU A 107 21.22 -0.75 13.32
N ILE A 108 22.08 0.21 13.68
CA ILE A 108 22.57 0.39 15.04
C ILE A 108 21.99 1.61 15.74
N GLY A 109 21.44 2.56 14.97
CA GLY A 109 20.88 3.78 15.53
C GLY A 109 20.07 4.59 14.52
N ILE A 110 19.45 5.64 15.03
CA ILE A 110 18.79 6.69 14.24
C ILE A 110 19.23 8.05 14.79
N PHE A 111 19.49 9.00 13.90
CA PHE A 111 19.82 10.38 14.22
C PHE A 111 18.80 11.31 13.58
N THR A 112 18.24 12.23 14.35
CA THR A 112 17.17 13.14 13.93
C THR A 112 17.55 14.60 14.13
N GLU A 113 16.81 15.52 13.50
CA GLU A 113 16.94 16.98 13.75
C GLU A 113 16.79 17.30 15.24
N ARG A 114 15.88 16.60 15.96
CA ARG A 114 15.70 16.77 17.40
C ARG A 114 16.96 16.41 18.18
N ASP A 115 17.68 15.35 17.79
CA ASP A 115 18.92 14.95 18.43
C ASP A 115 20.02 16.02 18.20
N ALA A 116 20.10 16.59 17.00
CA ALA A 116 21.00 17.68 16.70
C ALA A 116 20.75 18.90 17.61
N ILE A 117 19.50 19.27 17.82
CA ILE A 117 19.13 20.42 18.66
C ILE A 117 19.40 20.09 20.14
N ILE A 118 18.91 18.96 20.64
CA ILE A 118 18.93 18.68 22.08
C ILE A 118 20.28 18.13 22.55
N ARG A 119 20.83 17.15 21.84
CA ARG A 119 22.01 16.40 22.29
C ARG A 119 23.33 17.00 21.82
N VAL A 120 23.29 17.86 20.79
CA VAL A 120 24.51 18.54 20.29
C VAL A 120 24.48 20.02 20.70
N LEU A 121 23.58 20.82 20.12
CA LEU A 121 23.56 22.27 20.41
C LEU A 121 23.18 22.56 21.86
N GLY A 122 22.16 21.88 22.40
CA GLY A 122 21.73 22.02 23.80
C GLY A 122 22.78 21.54 24.81
N ALA A 123 23.66 20.64 24.43
CA ALA A 123 24.79 20.16 25.25
C ALA A 123 26.09 20.96 25.04
N GLY A 124 26.08 21.96 24.12
CA GLY A 124 27.26 22.78 23.81
C GLY A 124 28.39 22.01 23.10
N LEU A 125 28.07 20.91 22.42
CA LEU A 125 29.03 20.13 21.65
C LEU A 125 29.29 20.78 20.29
N ASP A 126 30.55 20.66 19.79
CA ASP A 126 30.89 21.06 18.44
C ASP A 126 30.39 20.01 17.44
N PRO A 127 29.46 20.34 16.51
CA PRO A 127 28.96 19.40 15.51
C PRO A 127 30.02 18.90 14.53
N LEU A 128 31.15 19.61 14.35
CA LEU A 128 32.24 19.18 13.49
C LEU A 128 33.01 18.01 14.09
N ASP A 129 33.25 18.07 15.40
CA ASP A 129 34.06 17.10 16.13
C ASP A 129 33.24 16.01 16.80
N THR A 130 31.91 16.16 16.85
CA THR A 130 31.00 15.19 17.44
C THR A 130 30.62 14.12 16.41
N SER A 131 30.89 12.85 16.72
CA SER A 131 30.44 11.72 15.90
C SER A 131 28.94 11.47 16.08
N VAL A 132 28.25 11.03 15.03
CA VAL A 132 26.84 10.67 15.09
C VAL A 132 26.57 9.57 16.13
N SER A 133 27.49 8.61 16.26
CA SER A 133 27.35 7.51 17.23
C SER A 133 27.28 7.95 18.69
N SER A 134 27.88 9.09 19.03
CA SER A 134 27.88 9.61 20.40
C SER A 134 26.56 10.27 20.81
N VAL A 135 25.74 10.67 19.84
CA VAL A 135 24.52 11.45 20.05
C VAL A 135 23.25 10.84 19.42
N MET A 136 23.39 9.75 18.67
CA MET A 136 22.25 9.03 18.09
C MET A 136 21.36 8.36 19.14
N THR A 137 20.16 7.99 18.76
CA THR A 137 19.37 7.02 19.52
C THR A 137 19.79 5.62 19.11
N THR A 138 20.39 4.88 20.04
CA THR A 138 20.81 3.49 19.83
C THR A 138 19.63 2.54 19.91
N ASN A 139 19.67 1.42 19.16
CA ASN A 139 18.61 0.41 19.13
C ASN A 139 17.22 1.04 18.98
N PRO A 140 16.99 1.79 17.90
CA PRO A 140 15.73 2.49 17.72
C PRO A 140 14.56 1.50 17.67
N VAL A 141 13.39 1.94 18.15
CA VAL A 141 12.14 1.21 17.92
C VAL A 141 11.92 1.12 16.43
N TRP A 142 11.54 -0.04 15.95
CA TRP A 142 11.24 -0.34 14.56
C TRP A 142 9.93 -1.12 14.44
N ALA A 143 9.35 -1.16 13.25
CA ALA A 143 8.16 -1.93 12.94
C ALA A 143 8.44 -2.98 11.85
N SER A 144 7.67 -4.08 11.88
CA SER A 144 7.64 -5.04 10.78
C SER A 144 6.98 -4.40 9.55
N HIS A 145 7.39 -4.82 8.37
CA HIS A 145 6.73 -4.45 7.11
C HIS A 145 5.25 -4.86 7.05
N THR A 146 4.83 -5.84 7.86
CA THR A 146 3.43 -6.30 7.99
C THR A 146 2.62 -5.53 9.02
N THR A 147 3.24 -4.58 9.75
CA THR A 147 2.54 -3.71 10.71
C THR A 147 1.57 -2.81 9.96
N THR A 148 0.34 -2.70 10.44
CA THR A 148 -0.67 -1.83 9.82
C THR A 148 -0.35 -0.35 10.04
N LEU A 149 -0.84 0.53 9.15
CA LEU A 149 -0.63 1.98 9.26
C LEU A 149 -1.16 2.53 10.58
N LYS A 150 -2.30 2.01 11.04
CA LYS A 150 -2.91 2.39 12.31
C LYS A 150 -2.04 1.99 13.52
N GLU A 151 -1.48 0.79 13.51
CA GLU A 151 -0.55 0.34 14.55
C GLU A 151 0.75 1.16 14.54
N ALA A 152 1.30 1.44 13.34
CA ALA A 152 2.47 2.29 13.19
C ALA A 152 2.24 3.70 13.75
N MET A 153 1.09 4.32 13.47
CA MET A 153 0.70 5.62 14.03
C MET A 153 0.59 5.54 15.56
N SER A 154 0.03 4.46 16.10
CA SER A 154 -0.05 4.24 17.55
C SER A 154 1.34 4.14 18.18
N ILE A 155 2.26 3.38 17.57
CA ILE A 155 3.66 3.26 18.03
C ILE A 155 4.32 4.64 18.08
N ILE A 156 4.26 5.39 16.99
CA ILE A 156 4.85 6.73 16.88
C ILE A 156 4.29 7.68 17.95
N THR A 157 2.96 7.68 18.12
CA THR A 157 2.29 8.57 19.08
C THR A 157 2.62 8.23 20.52
N ASN A 158 2.55 6.96 20.88
CA ASN A 158 2.81 6.50 22.25
C ASN A 158 4.27 6.69 22.67
N GLN A 159 5.20 6.49 21.73
CA GLN A 159 6.64 6.60 21.99
C GLN A 159 7.19 8.03 21.80
N ARG A 160 6.35 8.96 21.31
CA ARG A 160 6.69 10.39 21.09
C ARG A 160 7.89 10.64 20.19
N PHE A 161 8.12 9.79 19.19
CA PHE A 161 9.05 10.05 18.09
C PHE A 161 8.28 10.28 16.79
N ARG A 162 8.96 10.65 15.69
CA ARG A 162 8.31 10.98 14.41
C ARG A 162 8.75 10.10 13.24
N HIS A 163 9.77 9.29 13.44
CA HIS A 163 10.37 8.46 12.39
C HIS A 163 10.47 7.02 12.89
N LEU A 164 9.94 6.10 12.11
CA LEU A 164 9.85 4.68 12.44
C LEU A 164 10.56 3.87 11.35
N PRO A 165 11.71 3.27 11.63
CA PRO A 165 12.35 2.33 10.72
C PRO A 165 11.45 1.11 10.48
N VAL A 166 11.39 0.64 9.24
CA VAL A 166 10.63 -0.55 8.83
C VAL A 166 11.61 -1.65 8.44
N ILE A 167 11.42 -2.83 9.02
CA ILE A 167 12.34 -3.95 8.85
C ILE A 167 11.59 -5.18 8.31
N LYS A 168 12.23 -5.88 7.38
CA LYS A 168 11.82 -7.19 6.88
C LYS A 168 13.03 -8.11 6.87
N ASP A 169 12.90 -9.30 7.49
CA ASP A 169 13.96 -10.33 7.52
C ASP A 169 15.34 -9.78 7.93
N GLY A 170 15.35 -8.91 8.94
CA GLY A 170 16.57 -8.26 9.44
C GLY A 170 17.14 -7.15 8.56
N LYS A 171 16.50 -6.83 7.43
CA LYS A 171 16.91 -5.74 6.52
C LYS A 171 15.97 -4.56 6.66
N VAL A 172 16.55 -3.36 6.67
CA VAL A 172 15.77 -2.12 6.62
C VAL A 172 15.17 -1.98 5.23
N LEU A 173 13.86 -1.72 5.15
CA LEU A 173 13.15 -1.40 3.91
C LEU A 173 13.06 0.11 3.70
N GLY A 174 12.92 0.89 4.77
CA GLY A 174 12.77 2.32 4.72
C GLY A 174 12.54 2.93 6.10
N VAL A 175 12.23 4.21 6.13
CA VAL A 175 11.80 4.94 7.32
C VAL A 175 10.48 5.62 6.99
N VAL A 176 9.48 5.42 7.83
CA VAL A 176 8.17 6.06 7.70
C VAL A 176 8.06 7.15 8.77
N SER A 177 7.64 8.35 8.37
CA SER A 177 7.39 9.45 9.29
C SER A 177 5.90 9.56 9.67
N SER A 178 5.63 10.25 10.77
CA SER A 178 4.24 10.60 11.13
C SER A 178 3.54 11.42 10.04
N GLY A 179 4.31 12.21 9.27
CA GLY A 179 3.80 12.98 8.14
C GLY A 179 3.33 12.07 6.99
N ASP A 180 4.12 11.06 6.64
CA ASP A 180 3.79 10.10 5.58
C ASP A 180 2.50 9.34 5.92
N LEU A 181 2.41 8.83 7.16
CA LEU A 181 1.22 8.14 7.64
C LEU A 181 -0.03 9.04 7.62
N THR A 182 0.11 10.29 8.08
CA THR A 182 -1.02 11.23 8.09
C THR A 182 -1.46 11.59 6.68
N HIS A 183 -0.51 11.86 5.78
CA HIS A 183 -0.79 12.20 4.39
C HIS A 183 -1.54 11.07 3.67
N HIS A 184 -1.06 9.84 3.86
CA HIS A 184 -1.69 8.66 3.25
C HIS A 184 -3.11 8.43 3.78
N MET A 185 -3.29 8.44 5.11
CA MET A 185 -4.61 8.26 5.75
C MET A 185 -5.64 9.34 5.38
N VAL A 186 -5.20 10.57 5.09
CA VAL A 186 -6.11 11.67 4.68
C VAL A 186 -6.51 11.52 3.22
N ASN A 187 -5.59 11.13 2.35
CA ASN A 187 -5.86 10.98 0.91
C ASN A 187 -6.83 9.84 0.60
N GLU A 188 -6.83 8.78 1.40
CA GLU A 188 -7.77 7.67 1.24
C GLU A 188 -9.22 8.01 1.66
N GLN A 189 -9.45 9.13 2.33
CA GLN A 189 -10.79 9.56 2.76
C GLN A 189 -11.46 10.50 1.75
N GLN A 190 -10.81 10.84 0.64
CA GLN A 190 -11.34 11.68 -0.43
C GLN A 190 -11.78 10.87 -1.65
#